data_26b2739df347f2af273cd11f45f5ff6b
#
_entry.id   26b2739df347f2af273cd11f45f5ff6b
#
_cell.length_a   1.000
_cell.length_b   1.000
_cell.length_c   1.000
_cell.angle_alpha   90.00
_cell.angle_beta   90.00
_cell.angle_gamma   90.00
#
_symmetry.space_group_name_H-M   'P 1'
#
loop_
_entity.id
_entity.type
_entity.pdbx_description
1 polymer ?
#
loop_
_entity_poly.entity_id
_entity_poly.type
_entity_poly.pdbx_seq_one_letter_code
_entity_poly.pdbx_strand_id
1 'polypeptide(L)'
;MTEDLGTKEGRRDPMMECIGEFGRWQLLMTFLLSLVNLPCTFHLYAPTFLAAEPEASCSKPRGSLLSEEQWLNLSQVYSSDGMRDICRINNFDYTLPFSELSQMQANDTIPCESWDFEYSQFGTTIITEWNLVCDRSYLRQLAELLFLAGVAVGGFVSGLISDRFGRKQTLMVSLLAQILIGMSIAYAPWLSLYLALRTLLGFFCVSVVFSGFVLCMELVGGKWLTISGVSYGLPVPVAYIVISGLAYVIRDWRQLQLAITLPSLAFLPLWWVFPESPRWLLAMHENEQAIAILKKVANFNGKKLPDNFDKIINEDIAATGEEPPKVSIMDLFRTSYMRRLTSLLYVACFCAVIIYFGLVLNLANLGGDIYVNSVISGLVEFPAALICIIILLKMGRRWPTFLTAFIAGFACVATIITQKGSWLYMTLVMIGRLSISATNMILKVFSAELFPTAMRNLGVGSTTIPSGISLLLVPYLWVLAGVYENMPLVVLGFLGIIGGGAVLFLPEPSGLADDMIQR
;
A
#
# COMPACT_ATOMS: atom_id res chain seq x y z
N MET A 1 27.19 35.31 40.60
CA MET A 1 25.89 35.50 39.93
C MET A 1 25.94 34.63 38.70
N THR A 2 25.65 33.36 38.89
CA THR A 2 25.66 32.28 37.88
C THR A 2 24.21 32.02 37.54
N GLU A 3 23.74 32.60 36.44
CA GLU A 3 22.44 32.26 35.86
C GLU A 3 22.53 30.90 35.16
N ASP A 4 21.73 30.02 35.67
CA ASP A 4 21.44 28.67 35.21
C ASP A 4 21.00 28.71 33.75
N LEU A 5 21.85 28.29 32.82
CA LEU A 5 21.51 27.93 31.47
C LEU A 5 20.85 26.55 31.51
N GLY A 6 19.58 26.53 31.93
CA GLY A 6 18.74 25.32 31.85
C GLY A 6 18.71 24.78 30.43
N THR A 7 19.32 23.63 30.27
CA THR A 7 19.14 22.73 29.10
C THR A 7 17.66 22.64 28.75
N LYS A 8 17.30 23.11 27.56
CA LYS A 8 15.95 22.90 26.97
C LYS A 8 15.79 21.41 26.72
N GLU A 9 15.52 20.62 27.75
CA GLU A 9 14.86 19.34 27.64
C GLU A 9 13.60 19.54 26.79
N GLY A 10 13.43 18.70 25.78
CA GLY A 10 12.35 18.84 24.80
C GLY A 10 11.01 19.14 25.48
N ARG A 11 10.40 20.26 25.10
CA ARG A 11 9.16 20.80 25.69
C ARG A 11 8.13 19.67 25.70
N ARG A 12 7.85 19.10 26.86
CA ARG A 12 6.83 18.05 27.02
C ARG A 12 5.50 18.63 26.60
N ASP A 13 4.75 17.85 25.85
CA ASP A 13 3.42 18.27 25.38
C ASP A 13 2.47 18.39 26.58
N PRO A 14 2.06 19.62 26.99
CA PRO A 14 1.26 19.82 28.20
C PRO A 14 -0.07 19.08 28.16
N MET A 15 -0.63 18.88 26.96
CA MET A 15 -1.84 18.11 26.73
C MET A 15 -1.64 16.64 27.13
N MET A 16 -0.52 16.03 26.70
CA MET A 16 -0.21 14.63 27.00
C MET A 16 0.23 14.41 28.45
N GLU A 17 0.82 15.42 29.11
CA GLU A 17 1.12 15.35 30.54
C GLU A 17 -0.17 15.26 31.38
N CYS A 18 -1.20 16.01 31.01
CA CYS A 18 -2.47 16.05 31.73
C CYS A 18 -3.29 14.76 31.55
N ILE A 19 -3.45 14.27 30.31
CA ILE A 19 -4.27 13.08 30.02
C ILE A 19 -3.49 11.76 30.05
N GLY A 20 -2.14 11.84 30.01
CA GLY A 20 -1.19 10.75 29.91
C GLY A 20 -0.89 10.35 28.49
N GLU A 21 0.37 9.94 28.25
CA GLU A 21 0.87 9.56 26.93
C GLU A 21 0.08 8.40 26.31
N PHE A 22 -0.40 7.45 27.14
CA PHE A 22 -1.16 6.28 26.71
C PHE A 22 -2.02 5.74 27.86
N GLY A 23 -3.29 5.43 27.56
CA GLY A 23 -4.24 4.87 28.50
C GLY A 23 -5.21 3.90 27.81
N ARG A 24 -6.19 3.39 28.56
CA ARG A 24 -7.21 2.45 28.04
C ARG A 24 -8.00 3.03 26.87
N TRP A 25 -8.27 4.34 26.92
CA TRP A 25 -9.00 5.02 25.86
C TRP A 25 -8.17 5.10 24.58
N GLN A 26 -6.88 5.48 24.67
CA GLN A 26 -5.99 5.54 23.53
C GLN A 26 -5.79 4.15 22.90
N LEU A 27 -5.66 3.11 23.72
CA LEU A 27 -5.58 1.73 23.24
C LEU A 27 -6.83 1.35 22.42
N LEU A 28 -8.03 1.64 22.96
CA LEU A 28 -9.29 1.35 22.27
C LEU A 28 -9.40 2.12 20.95
N MET A 29 -9.08 3.42 20.94
CA MET A 29 -9.15 4.24 19.72
C MET A 29 -8.12 3.79 18.69
N THR A 30 -6.87 3.53 19.07
CA THR A 30 -5.84 2.99 18.18
C THR A 30 -6.27 1.67 17.56
N PHE A 31 -6.85 0.76 18.35
CA PHE A 31 -7.35 -0.52 17.85
C PHE A 31 -8.50 -0.33 16.85
N LEU A 32 -9.52 0.46 17.18
CA LEU A 32 -10.66 0.70 16.28
C LEU A 32 -10.25 1.42 15.00
N LEU A 33 -9.36 2.42 15.08
CA LEU A 33 -8.82 3.12 13.92
C LEU A 33 -8.00 2.18 13.04
N SER A 34 -7.22 1.27 13.63
CA SER A 34 -6.45 0.30 12.85
C SER A 34 -7.35 -0.66 12.07
N LEU A 35 -8.49 -1.08 12.65
CA LEU A 35 -9.44 -1.98 11.97
C LEU A 35 -10.07 -1.36 10.73
N VAL A 36 -10.27 -0.04 10.69
CA VAL A 36 -10.80 0.66 9.50
C VAL A 36 -9.85 0.54 8.29
N ASN A 37 -8.59 0.13 8.53
CA ASN A 37 -7.62 -0.14 7.48
C ASN A 37 -7.91 -1.45 6.68
N LEU A 38 -8.65 -2.40 7.28
CA LEU A 38 -8.97 -3.70 6.64
C LEU A 38 -9.67 -3.55 5.28
N PRO A 39 -10.77 -2.79 5.16
CA PRO A 39 -11.47 -2.64 3.88
C PRO A 39 -10.60 -2.04 2.79
N CYS A 40 -9.78 -1.05 3.13
CA CYS A 40 -8.87 -0.42 2.17
C CYS A 40 -7.83 -1.41 1.65
N THR A 41 -7.32 -2.23 2.57
CA THR A 41 -6.35 -3.28 2.24
C THR A 41 -6.97 -4.34 1.33
N PHE A 42 -8.21 -4.75 1.57
CA PHE A 42 -8.92 -5.68 0.67
C PHE A 42 -8.97 -5.14 -0.76
N HIS A 43 -9.36 -3.88 -0.94
CA HIS A 43 -9.45 -3.28 -2.28
C HIS A 43 -8.10 -3.10 -2.96
N LEU A 44 -7.04 -2.87 -2.19
CA LEU A 44 -5.67 -2.75 -2.71
C LEU A 44 -5.16 -4.08 -3.26
N TYR A 45 -5.48 -5.21 -2.59
CA TYR A 45 -5.01 -6.54 -2.97
C TYR A 45 -6.00 -7.34 -3.81
N ALA A 46 -7.24 -6.90 -3.90
CA ALA A 46 -8.27 -7.52 -4.71
C ALA A 46 -7.86 -7.79 -6.17
N PRO A 47 -7.10 -6.92 -6.89
CA PRO A 47 -6.67 -7.18 -8.26
C PRO A 47 -5.97 -8.52 -8.45
N THR A 48 -5.21 -8.99 -7.47
CA THR A 48 -4.54 -10.29 -7.50
C THR A 48 -5.51 -11.44 -7.79
N PHE A 49 -6.76 -11.34 -7.33
CA PHE A 49 -7.78 -12.37 -7.51
C PHE A 49 -8.84 -11.96 -8.54
N LEU A 50 -9.27 -10.69 -8.57
CA LEU A 50 -10.27 -10.20 -9.51
C LEU A 50 -9.76 -10.20 -10.96
N ALA A 51 -8.45 -10.00 -11.15
CA ALA A 51 -7.76 -10.02 -12.44
C ALA A 51 -6.83 -11.21 -12.58
N ALA A 52 -7.11 -12.32 -11.89
CA ALA A 52 -6.38 -13.57 -12.07
C ALA A 52 -6.58 -14.07 -13.51
N GLU A 53 -5.52 -14.57 -14.11
CA GLU A 53 -5.50 -15.01 -15.51
C GLU A 53 -5.76 -16.51 -15.60
N PRO A 54 -6.96 -16.94 -16.01
CA PRO A 54 -7.23 -18.35 -16.27
C PRO A 54 -6.54 -18.79 -17.55
N GLU A 55 -6.33 -20.09 -17.72
CA GLU A 55 -5.88 -20.63 -18.99
C GLU A 55 -6.91 -20.32 -20.07
N ALA A 56 -6.44 -19.73 -21.18
CA ALA A 56 -7.25 -19.34 -22.32
C ALA A 56 -6.88 -20.15 -23.54
N SER A 57 -7.85 -20.51 -24.34
CA SER A 57 -7.68 -21.08 -25.66
C SER A 57 -8.62 -20.42 -26.65
N CYS A 58 -8.23 -20.38 -27.91
CA CYS A 58 -9.13 -19.87 -28.95
C CYS A 58 -10.39 -20.75 -29.04
N SER A 59 -11.55 -20.10 -29.06
CA SER A 59 -12.81 -20.81 -29.20
C SER A 59 -12.93 -21.46 -30.58
N LYS A 60 -13.55 -22.63 -30.61
CA LYS A 60 -13.82 -23.36 -31.83
C LYS A 60 -14.81 -22.58 -32.72
N PRO A 61 -14.50 -22.36 -34.01
CA PRO A 61 -15.40 -21.66 -34.93
C PRO A 61 -16.77 -22.35 -35.04
N ARG A 62 -17.82 -21.55 -35.12
CA ARG A 62 -19.18 -22.06 -35.32
C ARG A 62 -19.27 -22.78 -36.67
N GLY A 63 -19.71 -24.04 -36.65
CA GLY A 63 -19.82 -24.87 -37.85
C GLY A 63 -18.67 -25.85 -38.08
N SER A 64 -17.64 -25.85 -37.27
CA SER A 64 -16.56 -26.85 -37.34
C SER A 64 -17.06 -28.24 -36.93
N LEU A 65 -16.71 -29.25 -37.75
CA LEU A 65 -17.03 -30.67 -37.52
C LEU A 65 -16.05 -31.39 -36.58
N LEU A 66 -15.03 -30.70 -36.11
CA LEU A 66 -13.96 -31.26 -35.25
C LEU A 66 -14.47 -31.54 -33.85
N SER A 67 -13.94 -32.59 -33.19
CA SER A 67 -14.09 -32.75 -31.75
C SER A 67 -13.22 -31.70 -31.02
N GLU A 68 -13.47 -31.45 -29.71
CA GLU A 68 -12.67 -30.52 -28.91
C GLU A 68 -11.17 -30.89 -28.92
N GLU A 69 -10.85 -32.17 -28.78
CA GLU A 69 -9.48 -32.68 -28.80
C GLU A 69 -8.80 -32.49 -30.16
N GLN A 70 -9.55 -32.73 -31.26
CA GLN A 70 -9.07 -32.51 -32.62
C GLN A 70 -8.85 -31.02 -32.91
N TRP A 71 -9.77 -30.18 -32.44
CA TRP A 71 -9.63 -28.71 -32.51
C TRP A 71 -8.38 -28.23 -31.81
N LEU A 72 -8.18 -28.62 -30.55
CA LEU A 72 -7.01 -28.24 -29.77
C LEU A 72 -5.69 -28.66 -30.46
N ASN A 73 -5.65 -29.86 -31.05
CA ASN A 73 -4.45 -30.36 -31.73
C ASN A 73 -4.13 -29.62 -33.03
N LEU A 74 -5.12 -29.22 -33.79
CA LEU A 74 -4.94 -28.57 -35.10
C LEU A 74 -4.79 -27.04 -35.01
N SER A 75 -5.43 -26.41 -34.03
CA SER A 75 -5.44 -24.97 -33.89
C SER A 75 -4.18 -24.39 -33.21
N GLN A 76 -3.45 -25.25 -32.47
CA GLN A 76 -2.29 -24.78 -31.70
C GLN A 76 -1.18 -24.26 -32.59
N VAL A 77 -0.74 -23.04 -32.28
CA VAL A 77 0.44 -22.42 -32.85
C VAL A 77 1.51 -22.36 -31.76
N TYR A 78 2.75 -22.71 -32.11
CA TYR A 78 3.88 -22.60 -31.21
C TYR A 78 4.82 -21.52 -31.72
N SER A 79 5.26 -20.65 -30.79
CA SER A 79 6.28 -19.64 -31.07
C SER A 79 7.64 -20.30 -31.29
N SER A 80 8.61 -19.54 -31.84
CA SER A 80 9.99 -19.97 -32.02
C SER A 80 10.64 -20.52 -30.76
N ASP A 81 10.16 -20.12 -29.58
CA ASP A 81 10.65 -20.52 -28.26
C ASP A 81 9.95 -21.78 -27.73
N GLY A 82 9.10 -22.43 -28.54
CA GLY A 82 8.36 -23.64 -28.16
C GLY A 82 7.17 -23.37 -27.21
N MET A 83 6.85 -22.13 -26.91
CA MET A 83 5.68 -21.75 -26.12
C MET A 83 4.44 -21.68 -27.01
N ARG A 84 3.30 -22.12 -26.47
CA ARG A 84 2.01 -22.05 -27.14
C ARG A 84 1.56 -20.59 -27.26
N ASP A 85 1.26 -20.16 -28.50
CA ASP A 85 0.64 -18.86 -28.76
C ASP A 85 -0.88 -18.98 -28.62
N ILE A 86 -1.44 -18.38 -27.56
CA ILE A 86 -2.88 -18.38 -27.28
C ILE A 86 -3.65 -17.33 -28.09
N CYS A 87 -2.96 -16.50 -28.87
CA CYS A 87 -3.53 -15.37 -29.60
C CYS A 87 -3.74 -15.68 -31.08
N ARG A 88 -3.16 -16.76 -31.57
CA ARG A 88 -3.21 -17.15 -32.99
C ARG A 88 -3.58 -18.61 -33.16
N ILE A 89 -4.27 -18.89 -34.27
CA ILE A 89 -4.58 -20.23 -34.73
C ILE A 89 -4.05 -20.42 -36.14
N ASN A 90 -3.83 -21.67 -36.52
CA ASN A 90 -3.49 -22.02 -37.90
C ASN A 90 -4.62 -21.62 -38.83
N ASN A 91 -4.29 -21.05 -39.99
CA ASN A 91 -5.28 -20.63 -40.99
C ASN A 91 -5.75 -21.83 -41.82
N PHE A 92 -6.71 -22.55 -41.29
CA PHE A 92 -7.39 -23.68 -41.99
C PHE A 92 -8.86 -23.37 -42.22
N ASP A 93 -9.45 -24.04 -43.22
CA ASP A 93 -10.91 -24.09 -43.36
C ASP A 93 -11.46 -25.17 -42.41
N TYR A 94 -11.80 -24.78 -41.20
CA TYR A 94 -12.27 -25.67 -40.12
C TYR A 94 -13.68 -26.27 -40.36
N THR A 95 -14.29 -26.02 -41.53
CA THR A 95 -15.51 -26.70 -41.95
C THR A 95 -15.22 -28.06 -42.57
N LEU A 96 -13.96 -28.32 -42.92
CA LEU A 96 -13.51 -29.59 -43.51
C LEU A 96 -13.39 -30.70 -42.46
N PRO A 97 -13.49 -31.98 -42.85
CA PRO A 97 -13.33 -33.10 -41.96
C PRO A 97 -11.86 -33.25 -41.49
N PHE A 98 -11.65 -33.78 -40.27
CA PHE A 98 -10.33 -33.96 -39.66
C PHE A 98 -9.31 -34.70 -40.54
N SER A 99 -9.79 -35.70 -41.33
CA SER A 99 -8.94 -36.50 -42.24
C SER A 99 -8.23 -35.67 -43.31
N GLU A 100 -8.85 -34.59 -43.77
CA GLU A 100 -8.27 -33.67 -44.75
C GLU A 100 -7.38 -32.64 -44.07
N LEU A 101 -7.85 -32.05 -42.97
CA LEU A 101 -7.11 -31.03 -42.22
C LEU A 101 -5.79 -31.57 -41.63
N SER A 102 -5.75 -32.82 -41.17
CA SER A 102 -4.54 -33.43 -40.60
C SER A 102 -3.40 -33.65 -41.59
N GLN A 103 -3.69 -33.61 -42.90
CA GLN A 103 -2.71 -33.72 -43.99
C GLN A 103 -2.23 -32.38 -44.53
N MET A 104 -2.91 -31.28 -44.15
CA MET A 104 -2.54 -29.92 -44.55
C MET A 104 -1.42 -29.36 -43.66
N GLN A 105 -0.46 -28.70 -44.27
CA GLN A 105 0.52 -27.89 -43.52
C GLN A 105 -0.02 -26.48 -43.40
N ALA A 106 0.01 -25.94 -42.20
CA ALA A 106 -0.33 -24.54 -41.96
C ALA A 106 0.77 -23.62 -42.53
N ASN A 107 0.40 -22.84 -43.53
CA ASN A 107 1.31 -21.87 -44.14
C ASN A 107 1.19 -20.49 -43.52
N ASP A 108 0.12 -20.22 -42.79
CA ASP A 108 -0.17 -18.92 -42.20
C ASP A 108 -0.98 -19.08 -40.91
N THR A 109 -0.98 -18.03 -40.10
CA THR A 109 -1.73 -17.99 -38.83
C THR A 109 -2.63 -16.75 -38.79
N ILE A 110 -3.83 -16.92 -38.24
CA ILE A 110 -4.82 -15.85 -38.09
C ILE A 110 -5.04 -15.55 -36.59
N PRO A 111 -5.39 -14.30 -36.24
CA PRO A 111 -5.74 -13.97 -34.85
C PRO A 111 -7.05 -14.67 -34.44
N CYS A 112 -7.14 -15.00 -33.14
CA CYS A 112 -8.39 -15.53 -32.58
C CYS A 112 -9.45 -14.44 -32.47
N GLU A 113 -10.72 -14.79 -32.77
CA GLU A 113 -11.86 -13.88 -32.63
C GLU A 113 -12.55 -13.99 -31.26
N SER A 114 -12.47 -15.15 -30.63
CA SER A 114 -13.08 -15.46 -29.32
C SER A 114 -12.24 -16.47 -28.56
N TRP A 115 -12.41 -16.48 -27.25
CA TRP A 115 -11.62 -17.32 -26.34
C TRP A 115 -12.53 -18.14 -25.43
N ASP A 116 -12.14 -19.38 -25.16
CA ASP A 116 -12.66 -20.23 -24.11
C ASP A 116 -11.70 -20.27 -22.95
N PHE A 117 -12.24 -20.09 -21.73
CA PHE A 117 -11.46 -20.01 -20.51
C PHE A 117 -11.67 -21.26 -19.65
N GLU A 118 -10.61 -21.72 -19.02
CA GLU A 118 -10.70 -22.80 -18.05
C GLU A 118 -11.07 -22.28 -16.66
N TYR A 119 -12.19 -22.75 -16.12
CA TYR A 119 -12.73 -22.30 -14.82
C TYR A 119 -12.37 -23.24 -13.66
N SER A 120 -11.42 -24.16 -13.83
CA SER A 120 -11.05 -25.14 -12.79
C SER A 120 -10.42 -24.49 -11.56
N GLN A 121 -9.51 -23.54 -11.77
CA GLN A 121 -8.78 -22.85 -10.70
C GLN A 121 -9.42 -21.50 -10.34
N PHE A 122 -9.80 -20.72 -11.34
CA PHE A 122 -10.46 -19.43 -11.19
C PHE A 122 -11.86 -19.49 -11.79
N GLY A 123 -12.82 -18.83 -11.13
CA GLY A 123 -14.15 -18.63 -11.70
C GLY A 123 -14.17 -17.46 -12.70
N THR A 124 -15.27 -16.73 -12.73
CA THR A 124 -15.35 -15.51 -13.55
C THR A 124 -14.45 -14.43 -13.01
N THR A 125 -13.64 -13.82 -13.87
CA THR A 125 -12.75 -12.71 -13.57
C THR A 125 -13.03 -11.54 -14.50
N ILE A 126 -12.46 -10.38 -14.25
CA ILE A 126 -12.56 -9.24 -15.18
C ILE A 126 -11.95 -9.56 -16.56
N ILE A 127 -10.98 -10.50 -16.60
CA ILE A 127 -10.35 -10.95 -17.84
C ILE A 127 -11.34 -11.76 -18.67
N THR A 128 -12.03 -12.72 -18.05
CA THR A 128 -12.99 -13.56 -18.73
C THR A 128 -14.24 -12.79 -19.18
N GLU A 129 -14.70 -11.83 -18.37
CA GLU A 129 -15.92 -11.09 -18.67
C GLU A 129 -15.76 -10.10 -19.83
N TRP A 130 -14.60 -9.44 -19.91
CA TRP A 130 -14.35 -8.44 -20.96
C TRP A 130 -13.32 -8.88 -22.00
N ASN A 131 -12.94 -10.16 -22.02
CA ASN A 131 -11.95 -10.74 -22.94
C ASN A 131 -10.65 -9.92 -22.99
N LEU A 132 -10.04 -9.72 -21.81
CA LEU A 132 -8.81 -8.93 -21.67
C LEU A 132 -7.57 -9.78 -21.93
N VAL A 133 -7.51 -10.41 -23.09
CA VAL A 133 -6.41 -11.26 -23.55
C VAL A 133 -5.83 -10.71 -24.85
N CYS A 134 -4.65 -11.18 -25.24
CA CYS A 134 -3.96 -10.84 -26.48
C CYS A 134 -3.82 -9.32 -26.69
N ASP A 135 -4.36 -8.76 -27.74
CA ASP A 135 -4.27 -7.33 -28.06
C ASP A 135 -4.90 -6.43 -26.99
N ARG A 136 -5.77 -6.97 -26.13
CA ARG A 136 -6.44 -6.24 -25.05
C ARG A 136 -5.85 -6.48 -23.67
N SER A 137 -4.79 -7.27 -23.57
CA SER A 137 -4.15 -7.63 -22.30
C SER A 137 -3.60 -6.41 -21.53
N TYR A 138 -3.19 -5.36 -22.23
CA TYR A 138 -2.73 -4.10 -21.62
C TYR A 138 -3.81 -3.42 -20.76
N LEU A 139 -5.10 -3.68 -21.00
CA LEU A 139 -6.21 -3.10 -20.22
C LEU A 139 -6.25 -3.63 -18.79
N ARG A 140 -5.75 -4.84 -18.54
CA ARG A 140 -5.55 -5.37 -17.20
C ARG A 140 -4.54 -4.52 -16.42
N GLN A 141 -3.39 -4.25 -17.04
CA GLN A 141 -2.35 -3.40 -16.45
C GLN A 141 -2.83 -1.96 -16.27
N LEU A 142 -3.62 -1.46 -17.23
CA LEU A 142 -4.25 -0.14 -17.13
C LEU A 142 -5.23 -0.06 -15.95
N ALA A 143 -5.98 -1.11 -15.65
CA ALA A 143 -6.90 -1.14 -14.51
C ALA A 143 -6.15 -1.02 -13.18
N GLU A 144 -5.02 -1.72 -13.05
CA GLU A 144 -4.16 -1.63 -11.88
C GLU A 144 -3.49 -0.25 -11.78
N LEU A 145 -2.94 0.24 -12.90
CA LEU A 145 -2.33 1.57 -12.98
C LEU A 145 -3.31 2.67 -12.55
N LEU A 146 -4.54 2.66 -13.04
CA LEU A 146 -5.55 3.67 -12.73
C LEU A 146 -5.95 3.64 -11.25
N PHE A 147 -6.06 2.45 -10.64
CA PHE A 147 -6.27 2.34 -9.21
C PHE A 147 -5.11 2.94 -8.42
N LEU A 148 -3.87 2.59 -8.76
CA LEU A 148 -2.67 3.11 -8.10
C LEU A 148 -2.48 4.62 -8.36
N ALA A 149 -2.91 5.13 -9.52
CA ALA A 149 -2.95 6.56 -9.79
C ALA A 149 -3.94 7.27 -8.85
N GLY A 150 -5.11 6.67 -8.63
CA GLY A 150 -6.07 7.14 -7.63
C GLY A 150 -5.45 7.19 -6.23
N VAL A 151 -4.72 6.14 -5.84
CA VAL A 151 -3.99 6.08 -4.56
C VAL A 151 -2.92 7.18 -4.47
N ALA A 152 -2.12 7.39 -5.52
CA ALA A 152 -1.06 8.39 -5.53
C ALA A 152 -1.61 9.82 -5.39
N VAL A 153 -2.64 10.17 -6.18
CA VAL A 153 -3.31 11.48 -6.12
C VAL A 153 -4.03 11.65 -4.78
N GLY A 154 -4.74 10.62 -4.34
CA GLY A 154 -5.48 10.61 -3.08
C GLY A 154 -4.58 10.82 -1.87
N GLY A 155 -3.39 10.21 -1.85
CA GLY A 155 -2.41 10.38 -0.77
C GLY A 155 -1.98 11.83 -0.57
N PHE A 156 -1.79 12.57 -1.66
CA PHE A 156 -1.45 13.99 -1.60
C PHE A 156 -2.64 14.86 -1.23
N VAL A 157 -3.76 14.67 -1.91
CA VAL A 157 -4.96 15.52 -1.77
C VAL A 157 -5.65 15.29 -0.43
N SER A 158 -5.68 14.06 0.08
CA SER A 158 -6.33 13.73 1.35
C SER A 158 -5.68 14.43 2.55
N GLY A 159 -4.37 14.66 2.52
CA GLY A 159 -3.69 15.47 3.52
C GLY A 159 -4.27 16.88 3.60
N LEU A 160 -4.37 17.56 2.46
CA LEU A 160 -4.92 18.92 2.37
C LEU A 160 -6.39 18.99 2.80
N ILE A 161 -7.19 18.00 2.40
CA ILE A 161 -8.61 17.91 2.80
C ILE A 161 -8.72 17.68 4.31
N SER A 162 -7.93 16.76 4.85
CA SER A 162 -7.91 16.41 6.27
C SER A 162 -7.46 17.58 7.16
N ASP A 163 -6.52 18.40 6.69
CA ASP A 163 -6.09 19.60 7.40
C ASP A 163 -7.17 20.69 7.40
N ARG A 164 -7.95 20.81 6.34
CA ARG A 164 -8.98 21.84 6.20
C ARG A 164 -10.29 21.48 6.91
N PHE A 165 -10.75 20.22 6.77
CA PHE A 165 -12.09 19.81 7.21
C PHE A 165 -12.09 18.94 8.48
N GLY A 166 -10.91 18.54 8.96
CA GLY A 166 -10.76 17.68 10.12
C GLY A 166 -10.47 16.20 9.75
N ARG A 167 -9.82 15.52 10.69
CA ARG A 167 -9.33 14.16 10.47
C ARG A 167 -10.48 13.15 10.44
N LYS A 168 -11.35 13.23 11.45
CA LYS A 168 -12.52 12.36 11.59
C LYS A 168 -13.48 12.49 10.42
N GLN A 169 -13.81 13.74 10.04
CA GLN A 169 -14.76 13.98 8.95
C GLN A 169 -14.23 13.42 7.63
N THR A 170 -12.96 13.70 7.30
CA THR A 170 -12.32 13.20 6.09
C THR A 170 -12.28 11.66 6.08
N LEU A 171 -11.92 11.02 7.20
CA LEU A 171 -11.92 9.58 7.36
C LEU A 171 -13.30 8.97 7.04
N MET A 172 -14.33 9.48 7.70
CA MET A 172 -15.66 8.86 7.65
C MET A 172 -16.40 9.12 6.33
N VAL A 173 -16.24 10.32 5.75
CA VAL A 173 -16.78 10.63 4.41
C VAL A 173 -16.08 9.79 3.35
N SER A 174 -14.76 9.63 3.44
CA SER A 174 -14.01 8.79 2.53
C SER A 174 -14.38 7.31 2.66
N LEU A 175 -14.63 6.82 3.87
CA LEU A 175 -15.11 5.46 4.11
C LEU A 175 -16.49 5.21 3.48
N LEU A 176 -17.41 6.16 3.64
CA LEU A 176 -18.74 6.08 3.02
C LEU A 176 -18.63 6.07 1.48
N ALA A 177 -17.81 6.97 0.91
CA ALA A 177 -17.57 7.01 -0.54
C ALA A 177 -16.94 5.71 -1.04
N GLN A 178 -15.95 5.16 -0.33
CA GLN A 178 -15.33 3.87 -0.63
C GLN A 178 -16.37 2.72 -0.69
N ILE A 179 -17.29 2.66 0.27
CA ILE A 179 -18.34 1.64 0.31
C ILE A 179 -19.27 1.79 -0.90
N LEU A 180 -19.76 2.99 -1.18
CA LEU A 180 -20.67 3.24 -2.29
C LEU A 180 -20.02 2.92 -3.64
N ILE A 181 -18.78 3.35 -3.86
CA ILE A 181 -18.02 3.07 -5.07
C ILE A 181 -17.70 1.59 -5.19
N GLY A 182 -17.27 0.96 -4.08
CA GLY A 182 -16.97 -0.48 -4.05
C GLY A 182 -18.16 -1.36 -4.41
N MET A 183 -19.36 -1.00 -3.94
CA MET A 183 -20.61 -1.65 -4.36
C MET A 183 -20.92 -1.38 -5.83
N SER A 184 -20.75 -0.14 -6.30
CA SER A 184 -21.01 0.22 -7.70
C SER A 184 -20.12 -0.54 -8.68
N ILE A 185 -18.87 -0.84 -8.32
CA ILE A 185 -17.94 -1.64 -9.12
C ILE A 185 -18.50 -3.03 -9.40
N ALA A 186 -19.12 -3.68 -8.40
CA ALA A 186 -19.69 -5.01 -8.56
C ALA A 186 -20.82 -5.07 -9.61
N TYR A 187 -21.46 -3.94 -9.90
CA TYR A 187 -22.54 -3.83 -10.88
C TYR A 187 -22.12 -3.10 -12.17
N ALA A 188 -20.82 -2.82 -12.36
CA ALA A 188 -20.33 -2.14 -13.55
C ALA A 188 -20.59 -2.99 -14.82
N PRO A 189 -21.36 -2.48 -15.82
CA PRO A 189 -21.67 -3.24 -17.03
C PRO A 189 -20.58 -3.09 -18.10
N TRP A 190 -19.75 -2.05 -18.03
CA TRP A 190 -18.71 -1.75 -19.02
C TRP A 190 -17.34 -1.59 -18.37
N LEU A 191 -16.32 -1.98 -19.08
CA LEU A 191 -14.94 -1.84 -18.64
C LEU A 191 -14.56 -0.38 -18.35
N SER A 192 -14.99 0.58 -19.18
CA SER A 192 -14.69 2.00 -18.99
C SER A 192 -15.23 2.55 -17.66
N LEU A 193 -16.46 2.16 -17.29
CA LEU A 193 -17.03 2.52 -15.99
C LEU A 193 -16.28 1.85 -14.84
N TYR A 194 -15.93 0.56 -14.98
CA TYR A 194 -15.11 -0.14 -14.01
C TYR A 194 -13.79 0.57 -13.77
N LEU A 195 -13.08 0.97 -14.82
CA LEU A 195 -11.79 1.68 -14.73
C LEU A 195 -11.93 3.02 -13.99
N ALA A 196 -12.96 3.81 -14.32
CA ALA A 196 -13.22 5.09 -13.65
C ALA A 196 -13.54 4.90 -12.16
N LEU A 197 -14.41 3.94 -11.83
CA LEU A 197 -14.76 3.63 -10.44
C LEU A 197 -13.56 3.09 -9.65
N ARG A 198 -12.70 2.27 -10.27
CA ARG A 198 -11.46 1.78 -9.65
C ARG A 198 -10.51 2.91 -9.30
N THR A 199 -10.37 3.92 -10.17
CA THR A 199 -9.55 5.12 -9.90
C THR A 199 -10.08 5.89 -8.69
N LEU A 200 -11.39 6.14 -8.65
CA LEU A 200 -12.03 6.81 -7.51
C LEU A 200 -11.92 5.98 -6.22
N LEU A 201 -12.06 4.65 -6.33
CA LEU A 201 -11.90 3.76 -5.19
C LEU A 201 -10.49 3.86 -4.60
N GLY A 202 -9.46 3.88 -5.43
CA GLY A 202 -8.07 4.07 -4.99
C GLY A 202 -7.86 5.38 -4.23
N PHE A 203 -8.43 6.48 -4.74
CA PHE A 203 -8.39 7.78 -4.09
C PHE A 203 -9.01 7.74 -2.68
N PHE A 204 -10.21 7.19 -2.53
CA PHE A 204 -10.89 7.16 -1.23
C PHE A 204 -10.29 6.12 -0.26
N CYS A 205 -9.78 4.99 -0.77
CA CYS A 205 -9.07 4.01 0.07
C CYS A 205 -7.86 4.63 0.77
N VAL A 206 -7.00 5.31 0.02
CA VAL A 206 -5.82 5.95 0.63
C VAL A 206 -6.20 7.11 1.54
N SER A 207 -7.28 7.84 1.23
CA SER A 207 -7.79 8.91 2.09
C SER A 207 -8.24 8.39 3.46
N VAL A 208 -8.89 7.23 3.51
CA VAL A 208 -9.26 6.54 4.76
C VAL A 208 -8.02 6.15 5.54
N VAL A 209 -7.04 5.49 4.89
CA VAL A 209 -5.79 5.03 5.53
C VAL A 209 -5.01 6.21 6.09
N PHE A 210 -4.85 7.27 5.30
CA PHE A 210 -4.06 8.44 5.69
C PHE A 210 -4.72 9.21 6.84
N SER A 211 -6.00 9.56 6.72
CA SER A 211 -6.72 10.32 7.76
C SER A 211 -6.83 9.53 9.07
N GLY A 212 -7.05 8.20 8.98
CA GLY A 212 -7.09 7.33 10.14
C GLY A 212 -5.72 7.21 10.82
N PHE A 213 -4.64 7.12 10.04
CA PHE A 213 -3.28 7.11 10.57
C PHE A 213 -2.94 8.40 11.30
N VAL A 214 -3.20 9.56 10.68
CA VAL A 214 -2.94 10.86 11.29
C VAL A 214 -3.76 11.04 12.56
N LEU A 215 -5.05 10.71 12.54
CA LEU A 215 -5.89 10.77 13.74
C LEU A 215 -5.33 9.87 14.85
N CYS A 216 -4.92 8.64 14.53
CA CYS A 216 -4.31 7.72 15.50
C CYS A 216 -3.05 8.33 16.14
N MET A 217 -2.19 8.95 15.34
CA MET A 217 -0.93 9.54 15.81
C MET A 217 -1.17 10.80 16.65
N GLU A 218 -2.22 11.57 16.38
CA GLU A 218 -2.57 12.78 17.13
C GLU A 218 -3.22 12.49 18.50
N LEU A 219 -3.68 11.26 18.73
CA LEU A 219 -4.30 10.83 20.00
C LEU A 219 -3.33 10.22 21.02
N VAL A 220 -2.07 9.95 20.63
CA VAL A 220 -1.04 9.30 21.46
C VAL A 220 0.17 10.18 21.60
N GLY A 221 0.98 9.92 22.66
CA GLY A 221 2.18 10.68 22.95
C GLY A 221 3.39 9.81 23.30
N GLY A 222 4.57 10.45 23.39
CA GLY A 222 5.81 9.83 23.84
C GLY A 222 6.24 8.62 22.99
N LYS A 223 6.80 7.61 23.64
CA LYS A 223 7.22 6.35 23.00
C LYS A 223 6.08 5.56 22.36
N TRP A 224 4.86 5.79 22.81
CA TRP A 224 3.67 5.11 22.29
C TRP A 224 3.30 5.56 20.88
N LEU A 225 3.76 6.74 20.46
CA LEU A 225 3.63 7.20 19.08
C LEU A 225 4.22 6.17 18.10
N THR A 226 5.44 5.72 18.35
CA THR A 226 6.11 4.71 17.52
C THR A 226 5.38 3.38 17.54
N ILE A 227 4.97 2.89 18.72
CA ILE A 227 4.28 1.62 18.87
C ILE A 227 2.92 1.67 18.16
N SER A 228 2.12 2.72 18.37
CA SER A 228 0.82 2.89 17.74
C SER A 228 0.94 3.04 16.23
N GLY A 229 1.97 3.77 15.75
CA GLY A 229 2.23 3.94 14.31
C GLY A 229 2.52 2.62 13.59
N VAL A 230 3.32 1.74 14.19
CA VAL A 230 3.56 0.40 13.64
C VAL A 230 2.33 -0.49 13.79
N SER A 231 1.69 -0.46 14.97
CA SER A 231 0.51 -1.29 15.27
C SER A 231 -0.70 -0.94 14.40
N TYR A 232 -0.81 0.30 13.92
CA TYR A 232 -1.85 0.71 12.95
C TYR A 232 -1.83 -0.13 11.67
N GLY A 233 -0.66 -0.65 11.28
CA GLY A 233 -0.50 -1.53 10.13
C GLY A 233 -0.83 -3.02 10.37
N LEU A 234 -1.01 -3.47 11.62
CA LEU A 234 -1.24 -4.89 11.93
C LEU A 234 -2.49 -5.52 11.28
N PRO A 235 -3.58 -4.80 11.00
CA PRO A 235 -4.70 -5.36 10.24
C PRO A 235 -4.37 -5.68 8.78
N VAL A 236 -3.33 -5.10 8.20
CA VAL A 236 -2.92 -5.36 6.81
C VAL A 236 -2.62 -6.84 6.56
N PRO A 237 -1.72 -7.51 7.32
CA PRO A 237 -1.49 -8.95 7.18
C PRO A 237 -2.74 -9.80 7.42
N VAL A 238 -3.61 -9.41 8.34
CA VAL A 238 -4.90 -10.08 8.54
C VAL A 238 -5.76 -10.00 7.27
N ALA A 239 -5.79 -8.84 6.63
CA ALA A 239 -6.53 -8.65 5.38
C ALA A 239 -6.02 -9.54 4.24
N TYR A 240 -4.71 -9.78 4.13
CA TYR A 240 -4.16 -10.73 3.14
C TYR A 240 -4.67 -12.14 3.34
N ILE A 241 -4.66 -12.61 4.58
CA ILE A 241 -5.13 -13.97 4.92
C ILE A 241 -6.63 -14.09 4.65
N VAL A 242 -7.41 -13.09 5.07
CA VAL A 242 -8.87 -13.10 4.93
C VAL A 242 -9.28 -13.03 3.46
N ILE A 243 -8.68 -12.13 2.65
CA ILE A 243 -9.03 -12.01 1.23
C ILE A 243 -8.66 -13.26 0.45
N SER A 244 -7.53 -13.92 0.79
CA SER A 244 -7.14 -15.19 0.16
C SER A 244 -8.16 -16.29 0.44
N GLY A 245 -8.64 -16.39 1.68
CA GLY A 245 -9.70 -17.33 2.05
C GLY A 245 -11.04 -17.02 1.37
N LEU A 246 -11.43 -15.75 1.30
CA LEU A 246 -12.64 -15.33 0.60
C LEU A 246 -12.56 -15.64 -0.90
N ALA A 247 -11.43 -15.34 -1.54
CA ALA A 247 -11.22 -15.60 -2.97
C ALA A 247 -11.18 -17.11 -3.30
N TYR A 248 -10.71 -17.95 -2.37
CA TYR A 248 -10.74 -19.40 -2.53
C TYR A 248 -12.17 -19.95 -2.56
N VAL A 249 -13.06 -19.39 -1.72
CA VAL A 249 -14.46 -19.82 -1.62
C VAL A 249 -15.33 -19.14 -2.67
N ILE A 250 -15.16 -17.83 -2.86
CA ILE A 250 -15.95 -17.00 -3.77
C ILE A 250 -15.15 -16.78 -5.05
N ARG A 251 -15.47 -17.56 -6.08
CA ARG A 251 -14.71 -17.56 -7.35
C ARG A 251 -15.26 -16.61 -8.41
N ASP A 252 -16.39 -15.96 -8.15
CA ASP A 252 -16.96 -14.91 -8.99
C ASP A 252 -16.45 -13.53 -8.53
N TRP A 253 -15.85 -12.76 -9.44
CA TRP A 253 -15.23 -11.49 -9.11
C TRP A 253 -16.23 -10.45 -8.58
N ARG A 254 -17.47 -10.46 -9.07
CA ARG A 254 -18.52 -9.51 -8.63
C ARG A 254 -18.97 -9.81 -7.21
N GLN A 255 -19.17 -11.10 -6.91
CA GLN A 255 -19.50 -11.54 -5.56
C GLN A 255 -18.33 -11.31 -4.59
N LEU A 256 -17.09 -11.56 -5.03
CA LEU A 256 -15.89 -11.28 -4.24
C LEU A 256 -15.78 -9.78 -3.95
N GLN A 257 -16.01 -8.92 -4.95
CA GLN A 257 -16.03 -7.47 -4.78
C GLN A 257 -17.06 -7.01 -3.73
N LEU A 258 -18.26 -7.60 -3.73
CA LEU A 258 -19.28 -7.34 -2.71
C LEU A 258 -18.85 -7.88 -1.34
N ALA A 259 -18.31 -9.10 -1.27
CA ALA A 259 -17.89 -9.73 -0.03
C ALA A 259 -16.79 -8.95 0.69
N ILE A 260 -15.87 -8.28 -0.03
CA ILE A 260 -14.84 -7.43 0.56
C ILE A 260 -15.33 -6.00 0.87
N THR A 261 -16.44 -5.57 0.25
CA THR A 261 -16.98 -4.21 0.45
C THR A 261 -18.02 -4.15 1.56
N LEU A 262 -18.96 -5.10 1.61
CA LEU A 262 -20.09 -5.09 2.56
C LEU A 262 -19.68 -5.06 4.04
N PRO A 263 -18.63 -5.77 4.49
CA PRO A 263 -18.20 -5.71 5.89
C PRO A 263 -17.80 -4.30 6.34
N SER A 264 -17.43 -3.42 5.41
CA SER A 264 -17.08 -2.02 5.70
C SER A 264 -18.25 -1.22 6.27
N LEU A 265 -19.49 -1.64 6.02
CA LEU A 265 -20.70 -1.03 6.62
C LEU A 265 -20.68 -1.10 8.15
N ALA A 266 -20.06 -2.14 8.73
CA ALA A 266 -19.93 -2.29 10.18
C ALA A 266 -19.07 -1.19 10.82
N PHE A 267 -18.26 -0.47 10.05
CA PHE A 267 -17.43 0.63 10.54
C PHE A 267 -18.14 1.99 10.49
N LEU A 268 -19.27 2.14 9.80
CA LEU A 268 -20.00 3.41 9.76
C LEU A 268 -20.48 3.90 11.13
N PRO A 269 -20.95 3.04 12.06
CA PRO A 269 -21.30 3.46 13.42
C PRO A 269 -20.15 4.07 14.22
N LEU A 270 -18.90 3.85 13.82
CA LEU A 270 -17.73 4.48 14.44
C LEU A 270 -17.71 6.00 14.26
N TRP A 271 -18.54 6.56 13.38
CA TRP A 271 -18.79 7.99 13.26
C TRP A 271 -19.13 8.65 14.62
N TRP A 272 -19.91 7.97 15.44
CA TRP A 272 -20.30 8.47 16.76
C TRP A 272 -19.30 8.14 17.87
N VAL A 273 -18.39 7.19 17.63
CA VAL A 273 -17.38 6.74 18.59
C VAL A 273 -16.09 7.55 18.46
N PHE A 274 -15.64 7.80 17.25
CA PHE A 274 -14.40 8.55 17.02
C PHE A 274 -14.56 10.03 17.38
N PRO A 275 -13.66 10.60 18.18
CA PRO A 275 -13.56 12.04 18.37
C PRO A 275 -12.85 12.68 17.18
N GLU A 276 -12.96 14.00 17.05
CA GLU A 276 -12.03 14.76 16.23
C GLU A 276 -10.68 14.89 16.96
N SER A 277 -9.61 15.19 16.22
CA SER A 277 -8.30 15.39 16.79
C SER A 277 -8.28 16.63 17.71
N PRO A 278 -7.93 16.49 19.01
CA PRO A 278 -7.77 17.65 19.89
C PRO A 278 -6.70 18.62 19.39
N ARG A 279 -5.60 18.13 18.82
CA ARG A 279 -4.53 18.97 18.27
C ARG A 279 -5.02 19.80 17.07
N TRP A 280 -5.83 19.21 16.20
CA TRP A 280 -6.43 19.90 15.08
C TRP A 280 -7.45 20.97 15.55
N LEU A 281 -8.30 20.63 16.51
CA LEU A 281 -9.27 21.57 17.07
C LEU A 281 -8.58 22.79 17.68
N LEU A 282 -7.48 22.58 18.43
CA LEU A 282 -6.69 23.67 18.99
C LEU A 282 -6.06 24.55 17.90
N ALA A 283 -5.55 23.93 16.82
CA ALA A 283 -5.00 24.66 15.68
C ALA A 283 -6.06 25.46 14.90
N MET A 284 -7.34 25.02 14.96
CA MET A 284 -8.48 25.71 14.35
C MET A 284 -9.18 26.69 15.31
N HIS A 285 -8.61 26.95 16.50
CA HIS A 285 -9.17 27.80 17.55
C HIS A 285 -10.52 27.33 18.14
N GLU A 286 -10.84 26.03 17.99
CA GLU A 286 -12.02 25.39 18.56
C GLU A 286 -11.71 24.82 19.96
N ASN A 287 -11.23 25.70 20.86
CA ASN A 287 -10.67 25.33 22.16
C ASN A 287 -11.68 24.61 23.07
N GLU A 288 -12.94 25.04 23.07
CA GLU A 288 -13.98 24.45 23.92
C GLU A 288 -14.23 22.99 23.58
N GLN A 289 -14.27 22.65 22.27
CA GLN A 289 -14.46 21.28 21.81
C GLN A 289 -13.23 20.41 22.15
N ALA A 290 -12.01 20.93 21.96
CA ALA A 290 -10.79 20.23 22.32
C ALA A 290 -10.75 19.90 23.81
N ILE A 291 -11.01 20.89 24.67
CA ILE A 291 -11.06 20.73 26.13
C ILE A 291 -12.14 19.71 26.54
N ALA A 292 -13.32 19.75 25.93
CA ALA A 292 -14.38 18.79 26.21
C ALA A 292 -13.95 17.33 25.87
N ILE A 293 -13.26 17.12 24.75
CA ILE A 293 -12.71 15.80 24.40
C ILE A 293 -11.65 15.37 25.40
N LEU A 294 -10.69 16.25 25.75
CA LEU A 294 -9.62 15.93 26.69
C LEU A 294 -10.15 15.58 28.08
N LYS A 295 -11.20 16.29 28.57
CA LYS A 295 -11.89 15.96 29.83
C LYS A 295 -12.55 14.57 29.76
N LYS A 296 -13.17 14.24 28.64
CA LYS A 296 -13.74 12.89 28.39
C LYS A 296 -12.66 11.80 28.46
N VAL A 297 -11.52 12.04 27.81
CA VAL A 297 -10.38 11.09 27.77
C VAL A 297 -9.82 10.90 29.18
N ALA A 298 -9.58 11.97 29.91
CA ALA A 298 -9.06 11.90 31.28
C ALA A 298 -10.00 11.11 32.20
N ASN A 299 -11.31 11.39 32.14
CA ASN A 299 -12.31 10.68 32.91
C ASN A 299 -12.35 9.17 32.58
N PHE A 300 -12.32 8.81 31.28
CA PHE A 300 -12.29 7.42 30.85
C PHE A 300 -11.03 6.68 31.33
N ASN A 301 -9.89 7.38 31.36
CA ASN A 301 -8.63 6.84 31.86
C ASN A 301 -8.51 6.87 33.39
N GLY A 302 -9.50 7.45 34.10
CA GLY A 302 -9.50 7.57 35.55
C GLY A 302 -8.46 8.58 36.08
N LYS A 303 -8.04 9.55 35.26
CA LYS A 303 -7.10 10.59 35.64
C LYS A 303 -7.84 11.84 36.14
N LYS A 304 -7.38 12.38 37.26
CA LYS A 304 -7.85 13.68 37.75
C LYS A 304 -7.09 14.78 37.04
N LEU A 305 -7.81 15.66 36.36
CA LEU A 305 -7.25 16.86 35.77
C LEU A 305 -7.00 17.92 36.86
N PRO A 306 -5.98 18.79 36.69
CA PRO A 306 -5.78 19.94 37.54
C PRO A 306 -7.00 20.90 37.48
N ASP A 307 -7.28 21.60 38.59
CA ASP A 307 -8.41 22.55 38.65
C ASP A 307 -8.24 23.73 37.65
N ASN A 308 -7.01 24.04 37.29
CA ASN A 308 -6.66 25.09 36.34
C ASN A 308 -6.37 24.54 34.90
N PHE A 309 -6.84 23.32 34.57
CA PHE A 309 -6.55 22.66 33.28
C PHE A 309 -6.92 23.53 32.07
N ASP A 310 -8.11 24.15 32.08
CA ASP A 310 -8.58 25.00 30.98
C ASP A 310 -7.65 26.22 30.80
N LYS A 311 -7.09 26.72 31.86
CA LYS A 311 -6.14 27.84 31.83
C LYS A 311 -4.77 27.43 31.29
N ILE A 312 -4.27 26.26 31.70
CA ILE A 312 -3.00 25.70 31.19
C ILE A 312 -3.05 25.52 29.67
N ILE A 313 -4.12 24.94 29.15
CA ILE A 313 -4.27 24.73 27.71
C ILE A 313 -4.38 26.07 26.98
N ASN A 314 -5.16 27.02 27.47
CA ASN A 314 -5.28 28.34 26.85
C ASN A 314 -3.97 29.16 26.91
N GLU A 315 -3.19 29.03 27.97
CA GLU A 315 -1.86 29.68 28.10
C GLU A 315 -0.85 29.03 27.13
N ASP A 316 -0.88 27.71 26.93
CA ASP A 316 -0.02 27.03 25.97
C ASP A 316 -0.35 27.44 24.53
N ILE A 317 -1.63 27.59 24.22
CA ILE A 317 -2.10 28.12 22.93
C ILE A 317 -1.62 29.57 22.74
N ALA A 318 -1.78 30.42 23.76
CA ALA A 318 -1.33 31.81 23.70
C ALA A 318 0.19 31.94 23.56
N ALA A 319 0.95 31.03 24.17
CA ALA A 319 2.41 30.97 24.07
C ALA A 319 2.87 30.39 22.72
N THR A 320 2.05 29.57 22.06
CA THR A 320 2.31 28.99 20.74
C THR A 320 1.77 29.87 19.60
N GLY A 321 1.08 30.96 19.93
CA GLY A 321 0.31 31.83 19.03
C GLY A 321 1.12 32.67 18.01
N GLU A 322 2.40 32.41 17.82
CA GLU A 322 3.09 32.77 16.59
C GLU A 322 2.61 31.83 15.49
N GLU A 323 1.96 32.35 14.46
CA GLU A 323 1.65 31.60 13.23
C GLU A 323 2.91 30.80 12.85
N PRO A 324 2.81 29.47 12.71
CA PRO A 324 3.96 28.69 12.27
C PRO A 324 4.48 29.31 10.96
N PRO A 325 5.80 29.49 10.81
CA PRO A 325 6.35 30.10 9.61
C PRO A 325 5.78 29.37 8.38
N LYS A 326 5.25 30.15 7.42
CA LYS A 326 4.70 29.60 6.16
C LYS A 326 5.82 28.93 5.39
N VAL A 327 6.02 27.64 5.63
CA VAL A 327 7.06 26.83 4.99
C VAL A 327 6.54 26.32 3.67
N SER A 328 7.29 26.53 2.60
CA SER A 328 6.99 26.06 1.25
C SER A 328 7.78 24.77 0.94
N ILE A 329 7.28 23.95 -0.01
CA ILE A 329 8.03 22.80 -0.55
C ILE A 329 9.41 23.24 -1.09
N MET A 330 9.52 24.47 -1.60
CA MET A 330 10.80 25.04 -2.05
C MET A 330 11.83 25.14 -0.93
N ASP A 331 11.42 25.34 0.32
CA ASP A 331 12.33 25.45 1.46
C ASP A 331 13.04 24.13 1.78
N LEU A 332 12.44 22.98 1.42
CA LEU A 332 13.09 21.67 1.51
C LEU A 332 14.33 21.54 0.60
N PHE A 333 14.43 22.37 -0.42
CA PHE A 333 15.55 22.38 -1.39
C PHE A 333 16.42 23.63 -1.30
N ARG A 334 16.11 24.57 -0.41
CA ARG A 334 16.75 25.88 -0.32
C ARG A 334 18.21 25.79 0.10
N THR A 335 18.51 25.03 1.16
CA THR A 335 19.88 24.84 1.63
C THR A 335 20.52 23.59 1.05
N SER A 336 21.85 23.58 0.89
CA SER A 336 22.58 22.42 0.36
C SER A 336 22.37 21.17 1.21
N TYR A 337 22.30 21.34 2.55
CA TYR A 337 22.05 20.27 3.50
C TYR A 337 20.63 19.69 3.33
N MET A 338 19.59 20.55 3.35
CA MET A 338 18.20 20.10 3.21
C MET A 338 17.96 19.46 1.84
N ARG A 339 18.53 20.01 0.78
CA ARG A 339 18.44 19.42 -0.58
C ARG A 339 19.02 18.01 -0.61
N ARG A 340 20.20 17.79 -0.04
CA ARG A 340 20.84 16.47 0.04
C ARG A 340 19.98 15.50 0.87
N LEU A 341 19.53 15.93 2.06
CA LEU A 341 18.67 15.14 2.95
C LEU A 341 17.39 14.70 2.24
N THR A 342 16.65 15.65 1.67
CA THR A 342 15.38 15.41 0.97
C THR A 342 15.56 14.51 -0.24
N SER A 343 16.61 14.75 -1.06
CA SER A 343 16.85 13.93 -2.24
C SER A 343 17.20 12.48 -1.90
N LEU A 344 18.05 12.25 -0.89
CA LEU A 344 18.39 10.89 -0.44
C LEU A 344 17.18 10.17 0.15
N LEU A 345 16.36 10.88 0.92
CA LEU A 345 15.13 10.33 1.48
C LEU A 345 14.12 9.98 0.38
N TYR A 346 14.00 10.82 -0.65
CA TYR A 346 13.14 10.55 -1.80
C TYR A 346 13.56 9.29 -2.56
N VAL A 347 14.87 9.10 -2.78
CA VAL A 347 15.39 7.86 -3.39
C VAL A 347 15.07 6.65 -2.52
N ALA A 348 15.29 6.75 -1.20
CA ALA A 348 15.01 5.65 -0.29
C ALA A 348 13.51 5.29 -0.28
N CYS A 349 12.60 6.29 -0.21
CA CYS A 349 11.16 6.09 -0.24
C CYS A 349 10.69 5.49 -1.58
N PHE A 350 11.19 6.01 -2.70
CA PHE A 350 10.90 5.47 -4.03
C PHE A 350 11.28 4.00 -4.12
N CYS A 351 12.51 3.65 -3.76
CA CYS A 351 13.00 2.27 -3.81
C CYS A 351 12.22 1.35 -2.87
N ALA A 352 11.94 1.79 -1.64
CA ALA A 352 11.22 0.99 -0.66
C ALA A 352 9.79 0.68 -1.11
N VAL A 353 9.07 1.66 -1.64
CA VAL A 353 7.67 1.51 -2.07
C VAL A 353 7.56 0.65 -3.32
N ILE A 354 8.42 0.85 -4.34
CA ILE A 354 8.36 0.03 -5.56
C ILE A 354 8.68 -1.44 -5.29
N ILE A 355 9.63 -1.73 -4.39
CA ILE A 355 9.96 -3.11 -4.02
C ILE A 355 8.80 -3.73 -3.24
N TYR A 356 8.27 -3.01 -2.27
CA TYR A 356 7.15 -3.49 -1.45
C TYR A 356 5.94 -3.87 -2.31
N PHE A 357 5.45 -2.93 -3.12
CA PHE A 357 4.28 -3.17 -3.96
C PHE A 357 4.59 -4.09 -5.15
N GLY A 358 5.80 -4.04 -5.69
CA GLY A 358 6.24 -4.96 -6.74
C GLY A 358 6.20 -6.42 -6.31
N LEU A 359 6.59 -6.73 -5.07
CA LEU A 359 6.50 -8.09 -4.52
C LEU A 359 5.09 -8.49 -4.11
N VAL A 360 4.27 -7.53 -3.67
CA VAL A 360 2.94 -7.80 -3.11
C VAL A 360 1.87 -7.98 -4.18
N LEU A 361 1.81 -7.08 -5.14
CA LEU A 361 0.73 -7.08 -6.14
C LEU A 361 0.91 -8.16 -7.21
N ASN A 362 2.09 -8.77 -7.30
CA ASN A 362 2.42 -9.74 -8.34
C ASN A 362 2.71 -11.15 -7.80
N LEU A 363 2.03 -11.54 -6.73
CA LEU A 363 2.16 -12.87 -6.14
C LEU A 363 1.80 -14.00 -7.12
N ALA A 364 0.88 -13.75 -8.04
CA ALA A 364 0.51 -14.70 -9.10
C ALA A 364 1.67 -15.02 -10.04
N ASN A 365 2.55 -14.06 -10.30
CA ASN A 365 3.68 -14.21 -11.21
C ASN A 365 4.89 -14.93 -10.58
N LEU A 366 4.85 -15.22 -9.28
CA LEU A 366 5.93 -15.91 -8.58
C LEU A 366 5.93 -17.43 -8.78
N GLY A 367 4.84 -17.99 -9.31
CA GLY A 367 4.61 -19.43 -9.45
C GLY A 367 4.02 -20.08 -8.19
N GLY A 368 3.59 -21.34 -8.30
CA GLY A 368 2.88 -22.04 -7.23
C GLY A 368 1.43 -21.62 -7.05
N ASP A 369 0.84 -22.00 -5.91
CA ASP A 369 -0.54 -21.68 -5.58
C ASP A 369 -0.65 -20.23 -5.07
N ILE A 370 -1.44 -19.40 -5.78
CA ILE A 370 -1.64 -17.99 -5.48
C ILE A 370 -2.26 -17.74 -4.09
N TYR A 371 -3.16 -18.63 -3.66
CA TYR A 371 -3.81 -18.51 -2.36
C TYR A 371 -2.84 -18.78 -1.22
N VAL A 372 -2.02 -19.83 -1.36
CA VAL A 372 -0.97 -20.18 -0.40
C VAL A 372 0.08 -19.07 -0.34
N ASN A 373 0.54 -18.58 -1.49
CA ASN A 373 1.53 -17.50 -1.57
C ASN A 373 1.02 -16.23 -0.88
N SER A 374 -0.25 -15.89 -1.07
CA SER A 374 -0.88 -14.72 -0.46
C SER A 374 -0.99 -14.86 1.07
N VAL A 375 -1.37 -16.04 1.57
CA VAL A 375 -1.42 -16.32 3.01
C VAL A 375 -0.02 -16.22 3.63
N ILE A 376 0.99 -16.85 3.01
CA ILE A 376 2.38 -16.78 3.49
C ILE A 376 2.88 -15.34 3.49
N SER A 377 2.60 -14.57 2.43
CA SER A 377 2.95 -13.15 2.33
C SER A 377 2.34 -12.33 3.47
N GLY A 378 1.10 -12.63 3.86
CA GLY A 378 0.46 -12.01 5.03
C GLY A 378 1.13 -12.42 6.34
N LEU A 379 1.38 -13.72 6.53
CA LEU A 379 2.00 -14.24 7.76
C LEU A 379 3.39 -13.65 8.02
N VAL A 380 4.17 -13.40 6.97
CA VAL A 380 5.52 -12.83 7.05
C VAL A 380 5.51 -11.38 7.58
N GLU A 381 4.43 -10.63 7.44
CA GLU A 381 4.35 -9.25 7.94
C GLU A 381 4.24 -9.15 9.47
N PHE A 382 3.71 -10.15 10.16
CA PHE A 382 3.65 -10.13 11.63
C PHE A 382 5.03 -10.13 12.28
N PRO A 383 5.95 -11.05 11.95
CA PRO A 383 7.32 -10.97 12.47
C PRO A 383 8.05 -9.71 12.01
N ALA A 384 7.79 -9.20 10.80
CA ALA A 384 8.38 -7.95 10.34
C ALA A 384 7.97 -6.77 11.25
N ALA A 385 6.70 -6.65 11.60
CA ALA A 385 6.20 -5.62 12.49
C ALA A 385 6.80 -5.73 13.91
N LEU A 386 6.87 -6.96 14.45
CA LEU A 386 7.45 -7.21 15.77
C LEU A 386 8.95 -6.85 15.81
N ILE A 387 9.70 -7.29 14.82
CA ILE A 387 11.13 -6.97 14.66
C ILE A 387 11.30 -5.45 14.53
N CYS A 388 10.44 -4.78 13.75
CA CYS A 388 10.45 -3.33 13.59
C CYS A 388 10.26 -2.60 14.93
N ILE A 389 9.28 -2.98 15.75
CA ILE A 389 9.04 -2.38 17.07
C ILE A 389 10.27 -2.54 17.96
N ILE A 390 10.85 -3.73 18.03
CA ILE A 390 12.05 -4.01 18.85
C ILE A 390 13.23 -3.13 18.40
N ILE A 391 13.45 -3.04 17.10
CA ILE A 391 14.52 -2.23 16.50
C ILE A 391 14.31 -0.75 16.84
N LEU A 392 13.11 -0.22 16.59
CA LEU A 392 12.79 1.18 16.82
C LEU A 392 12.89 1.62 18.29
N LEU A 393 12.70 0.68 19.23
CA LEU A 393 12.82 0.96 20.67
C LEU A 393 14.26 0.86 21.20
N LYS A 394 15.14 0.06 20.56
CA LYS A 394 16.46 -0.29 21.11
C LYS A 394 17.64 0.20 20.29
N MET A 395 17.45 0.44 19.00
CA MET A 395 18.53 0.73 18.05
C MET A 395 18.28 2.07 17.37
N GLY A 396 19.33 2.62 16.76
CA GLY A 396 19.22 3.78 15.86
C GLY A 396 18.34 3.45 14.63
N ARG A 397 18.15 4.42 13.75
CA ARG A 397 17.26 4.28 12.58
C ARG A 397 18.02 3.93 11.29
N ARG A 398 19.19 4.50 11.12
CA ARG A 398 20.01 4.43 9.89
C ARG A 398 20.45 3.01 9.55
N TRP A 399 21.15 2.35 10.47
CA TRP A 399 21.72 1.02 10.22
C TRP A 399 20.67 -0.07 10.02
N PRO A 400 19.62 -0.17 10.85
CA PRO A 400 18.55 -1.14 10.61
C PRO A 400 17.85 -0.96 9.26
N THR A 401 17.55 0.30 8.86
CA THR A 401 16.92 0.59 7.57
C THR A 401 17.82 0.17 6.40
N PHE A 402 19.12 0.46 6.49
CA PHE A 402 20.09 -0.02 5.50
C PHE A 402 20.11 -1.54 5.41
N LEU A 403 20.28 -2.22 6.54
CA LEU A 403 20.39 -3.69 6.57
C LEU A 403 19.15 -4.36 6.01
N THR A 404 17.96 -3.91 6.41
CA THR A 404 16.70 -4.50 5.93
C THR A 404 16.50 -4.23 4.43
N ALA A 405 16.81 -3.03 3.93
CA ALA A 405 16.75 -2.72 2.49
C ALA A 405 17.77 -3.53 1.69
N PHE A 406 18.99 -3.67 2.21
CA PHE A 406 20.06 -4.44 1.58
C PHE A 406 19.72 -5.94 1.51
N ILE A 407 19.20 -6.53 2.61
CA ILE A 407 18.76 -7.93 2.64
C ILE A 407 17.62 -8.15 1.64
N ALA A 408 16.65 -7.22 1.56
CA ALA A 408 15.57 -7.29 0.58
C ALA A 408 16.12 -7.29 -0.86
N GLY A 409 17.04 -6.37 -1.16
CA GLY A 409 17.69 -6.28 -2.47
C GLY A 409 18.49 -7.53 -2.81
N PHE A 410 19.31 -7.99 -1.88
CA PHE A 410 20.13 -9.19 -2.07
C PHE A 410 19.28 -10.46 -2.29
N ALA A 411 18.21 -10.64 -1.48
CA ALA A 411 17.30 -11.76 -1.61
C ALA A 411 16.62 -11.80 -3.00
N CYS A 412 16.20 -10.62 -3.51
CA CYS A 412 15.62 -10.52 -4.86
C CYS A 412 16.64 -10.85 -5.96
N VAL A 413 17.89 -10.39 -5.86
CA VAL A 413 18.94 -10.73 -6.84
C VAL A 413 19.29 -12.22 -6.76
N ALA A 414 19.35 -12.81 -5.57
CA ALA A 414 19.66 -14.21 -5.38
C ALA A 414 18.66 -15.17 -6.05
N THR A 415 17.45 -14.70 -6.39
CA THR A 415 16.48 -15.51 -7.15
C THR A 415 16.96 -15.90 -8.56
N ILE A 416 17.98 -15.23 -9.11
CA ILE A 416 18.58 -15.57 -10.41
C ILE A 416 19.11 -17.00 -10.42
N ILE A 417 19.64 -17.48 -9.28
CA ILE A 417 20.30 -18.80 -9.15
C ILE A 417 19.27 -19.92 -9.01
N THR A 418 18.00 -19.58 -8.83
CA THR A 418 16.92 -20.52 -8.50
C THR A 418 15.90 -20.63 -9.62
N GLN A 419 15.29 -21.81 -9.75
CA GLN A 419 14.19 -22.03 -10.69
C GLN A 419 12.89 -21.47 -10.11
N LYS A 420 12.11 -20.76 -10.93
CA LYS A 420 10.79 -20.22 -10.58
C LYS A 420 9.85 -21.35 -10.08
N GLY A 421 9.10 -21.05 -9.03
CA GLY A 421 8.21 -22.02 -8.39
C GLY A 421 8.90 -23.02 -7.45
N SER A 422 10.26 -23.04 -7.36
CA SER A 422 10.95 -23.86 -6.38
C SER A 422 10.75 -23.33 -4.96
N TRP A 423 10.80 -24.21 -3.96
CA TRP A 423 10.69 -23.78 -2.55
C TRP A 423 11.78 -22.78 -2.14
N LEU A 424 12.99 -22.89 -2.71
CA LEU A 424 14.09 -21.97 -2.45
C LEU A 424 13.80 -20.58 -3.04
N TYR A 425 13.27 -20.54 -4.27
CA TYR A 425 12.83 -19.29 -4.91
C TYR A 425 11.80 -18.57 -4.05
N MET A 426 10.75 -19.28 -3.60
CA MET A 426 9.71 -18.71 -2.76
C MET A 426 10.26 -18.23 -1.41
N THR A 427 11.17 -18.96 -0.80
CA THR A 427 11.81 -18.58 0.47
C THR A 427 12.60 -17.27 0.30
N LEU A 428 13.38 -17.13 -0.77
CA LEU A 428 14.13 -15.89 -1.05
C LEU A 428 13.19 -14.70 -1.25
N VAL A 429 12.12 -14.87 -2.03
CA VAL A 429 11.12 -13.82 -2.24
C VAL A 429 10.47 -13.42 -0.92
N MET A 430 10.12 -14.37 -0.04
CA MET A 430 9.50 -14.09 1.26
C MET A 430 10.49 -13.44 2.25
N ILE A 431 11.77 -13.75 2.19
CA ILE A 431 12.82 -13.02 2.94
C ILE A 431 12.90 -11.58 2.45
N GLY A 432 12.90 -11.37 1.13
CA GLY A 432 12.84 -10.04 0.53
C GLY A 432 11.60 -9.28 0.99
N ARG A 433 10.46 -9.94 1.02
CA ARG A 433 9.17 -9.39 1.47
C ARG A 433 9.20 -8.97 2.94
N LEU A 434 9.68 -9.83 3.83
CA LEU A 434 9.84 -9.53 5.26
C LEU A 434 10.74 -8.31 5.47
N SER A 435 11.88 -8.31 4.81
CA SER A 435 12.88 -7.27 4.96
C SER A 435 12.39 -5.91 4.45
N ILE A 436 11.72 -5.87 3.29
CA ILE A 436 11.22 -4.61 2.75
C ILE A 436 10.01 -4.08 3.54
N SER A 437 9.18 -4.96 4.11
CA SER A 437 8.12 -4.57 5.04
C SER A 437 8.70 -3.83 6.26
N ALA A 438 9.72 -4.40 6.90
CA ALA A 438 10.42 -3.75 8.00
C ALA A 438 11.04 -2.40 7.57
N THR A 439 11.68 -2.35 6.39
CA THR A 439 12.24 -1.10 5.83
C THR A 439 11.17 -0.01 5.73
N ASN A 440 10.00 -0.32 5.16
CA ASN A 440 8.92 0.66 5.00
C ASN A 440 8.38 1.17 6.34
N MET A 441 8.27 0.30 7.34
CA MET A 441 7.82 0.69 8.68
C MET A 441 8.83 1.61 9.37
N ILE A 442 10.13 1.26 9.33
CA ILE A 442 11.21 2.06 9.93
C ILE A 442 11.34 3.40 9.21
N LEU A 443 11.29 3.40 7.87
CA LEU A 443 11.51 4.59 7.04
C LEU A 443 10.47 5.68 7.29
N LYS A 444 9.22 5.32 7.59
CA LYS A 444 8.17 6.28 7.98
C LYS A 444 8.52 7.03 9.26
N VAL A 445 8.99 6.32 10.28
CA VAL A 445 9.42 6.92 11.56
C VAL A 445 10.69 7.74 11.34
N PHE A 446 11.66 7.17 10.63
CA PHE A 446 12.93 7.82 10.32
C PHE A 446 12.73 9.14 9.57
N SER A 447 11.84 9.17 8.56
CA SER A 447 11.53 10.40 7.83
C SER A 447 10.96 11.50 8.72
N ALA A 448 10.12 11.15 9.71
CA ALA A 448 9.54 12.10 10.65
C ALA A 448 10.58 12.67 11.62
N GLU A 449 11.62 11.91 11.97
CA GLU A 449 12.69 12.32 12.87
C GLU A 449 13.79 13.15 12.17
N LEU A 450 13.96 13.00 10.85
CA LEU A 450 14.99 13.70 10.07
C LEU A 450 14.71 15.18 9.84
N PHE A 451 13.45 15.58 9.76
CA PHE A 451 13.09 16.96 9.48
C PHE A 451 12.97 17.79 10.79
N PRO A 452 13.44 19.04 10.78
CA PRO A 452 13.22 19.98 11.89
C PRO A 452 11.72 20.12 12.18
N THR A 453 11.36 20.38 13.44
CA THR A 453 9.96 20.44 13.89
C THR A 453 9.09 21.39 13.06
N ALA A 454 9.63 22.55 12.67
CA ALA A 454 8.92 23.53 11.85
C ALA A 454 8.58 23.03 10.43
N MET A 455 9.37 22.10 9.88
CA MET A 455 9.23 21.59 8.50
C MET A 455 8.81 20.12 8.45
N ARG A 456 8.64 19.47 9.59
CA ARG A 456 8.42 18.02 9.69
C ARG A 456 7.21 17.54 8.89
N ASN A 457 6.07 18.18 9.08
CA ASN A 457 4.84 17.77 8.40
C ASN A 457 4.95 17.92 6.88
N LEU A 458 5.56 19.01 6.44
CA LEU A 458 5.81 19.25 5.01
C LEU A 458 6.83 18.25 4.46
N GLY A 459 7.92 18.00 5.19
CA GLY A 459 8.98 17.07 4.80
C GLY A 459 8.43 15.64 4.65
N VAL A 460 7.72 15.13 5.66
CA VAL A 460 7.10 13.79 5.62
C VAL A 460 6.03 13.73 4.53
N GLY A 461 5.16 14.74 4.43
CA GLY A 461 4.13 14.81 3.39
C GLY A 461 4.74 14.77 1.98
N SER A 462 5.87 15.43 1.77
CA SER A 462 6.56 15.45 0.47
C SER A 462 7.09 14.08 0.03
N THR A 463 7.35 13.15 0.96
CA THR A 463 7.78 11.77 0.62
C THR A 463 6.68 10.95 -0.08
N THR A 464 5.42 11.42 -0.05
CA THR A 464 4.34 10.79 -0.81
C THR A 464 4.50 10.98 -2.31
N ILE A 465 5.23 12.01 -2.76
CA ILE A 465 5.46 12.26 -4.19
C ILE A 465 6.30 11.13 -4.82
N PRO A 466 7.53 10.84 -4.37
CA PRO A 466 8.30 9.72 -4.93
C PRO A 466 7.62 8.37 -4.71
N SER A 467 6.90 8.19 -3.60
CA SER A 467 6.10 6.99 -3.35
C SER A 467 4.97 6.82 -4.36
N GLY A 468 4.27 7.89 -4.72
CA GLY A 468 3.22 7.88 -5.74
C GLY A 468 3.78 7.56 -7.13
N ILE A 469 4.92 8.15 -7.51
CA ILE A 469 5.60 7.86 -8.78
C ILE A 469 6.00 6.38 -8.83
N SER A 470 6.55 5.83 -7.75
CA SER A 470 6.94 4.42 -7.69
C SER A 470 5.74 3.48 -7.87
N LEU A 471 4.59 3.81 -7.26
CA LEU A 471 3.34 3.04 -7.42
C LEU A 471 2.89 2.97 -8.88
N LEU A 472 3.00 4.07 -9.62
CA LEU A 472 2.62 4.10 -11.04
C LEU A 472 3.51 3.21 -11.92
N LEU A 473 4.73 2.92 -11.49
CA LEU A 473 5.67 2.08 -12.22
C LEU A 473 5.49 0.58 -11.92
N VAL A 474 4.86 0.21 -10.81
CA VAL A 474 4.70 -1.19 -10.38
C VAL A 474 4.04 -2.08 -11.44
N PRO A 475 2.92 -1.71 -12.09
CA PRO A 475 2.28 -2.58 -13.08
C PRO A 475 3.17 -2.88 -14.29
N TYR A 476 4.04 -1.93 -14.66
CA TYR A 476 4.94 -2.09 -15.81
C TYR A 476 6.21 -2.89 -15.50
N LEU A 477 6.56 -3.01 -14.22
CA LEU A 477 7.75 -3.76 -13.81
C LEU A 477 7.72 -5.20 -14.32
N TRP A 478 6.55 -5.83 -14.26
CA TRP A 478 6.38 -7.24 -14.64
C TRP A 478 6.31 -7.47 -16.16
N VAL A 479 6.16 -6.42 -16.96
CA VAL A 479 6.33 -6.49 -18.43
C VAL A 479 7.77 -6.90 -18.79
N LEU A 480 8.74 -6.55 -17.94
CA LEU A 480 10.13 -6.94 -18.13
C LEU A 480 10.36 -8.46 -18.07
N ALA A 481 9.43 -9.22 -17.49
CA ALA A 481 9.48 -10.68 -17.51
C ALA A 481 9.40 -11.26 -18.94
N GLY A 482 8.84 -10.51 -19.88
CA GLY A 482 8.85 -10.87 -21.31
C GLY A 482 10.25 -10.85 -21.94
N VAL A 483 11.23 -10.13 -21.36
CA VAL A 483 12.61 -10.09 -21.82
C VAL A 483 13.44 -11.21 -21.16
N TYR A 484 13.30 -11.35 -19.86
CA TYR A 484 13.92 -12.40 -19.05
C TYR A 484 13.06 -12.68 -17.82
N GLU A 485 12.78 -13.95 -17.56
CA GLU A 485 11.78 -14.38 -16.57
C GLU A 485 11.97 -13.76 -15.17
N ASN A 486 13.21 -13.69 -14.68
CA ASN A 486 13.54 -13.13 -13.38
C ASN A 486 13.91 -11.63 -13.41
N MET A 487 13.83 -10.96 -14.58
CA MET A 487 14.22 -9.56 -14.73
C MET A 487 13.53 -8.61 -13.73
N PRO A 488 12.23 -8.74 -13.46
CA PRO A 488 11.57 -7.88 -12.47
C PRO A 488 12.20 -7.94 -11.09
N LEU A 489 12.51 -9.15 -10.59
CA LEU A 489 13.13 -9.33 -9.27
C LEU A 489 14.57 -8.81 -9.24
N VAL A 490 15.30 -8.94 -10.34
CA VAL A 490 16.66 -8.38 -10.48
C VAL A 490 16.62 -6.87 -10.36
N VAL A 491 15.71 -6.21 -11.09
CA VAL A 491 15.52 -4.75 -11.02
C VAL A 491 15.15 -4.32 -9.60
N LEU A 492 14.19 -5.00 -8.97
CA LEU A 492 13.83 -4.73 -7.57
C LEU A 492 15.03 -4.90 -6.63
N GLY A 493 15.85 -5.91 -6.89
CA GLY A 493 17.05 -6.18 -6.11
C GLY A 493 18.07 -5.05 -6.19
N PHE A 494 18.37 -4.55 -7.39
CA PHE A 494 19.26 -3.39 -7.57
C PHE A 494 18.69 -2.12 -6.92
N LEU A 495 17.38 -1.88 -7.04
CA LEU A 495 16.72 -0.78 -6.36
C LEU A 495 16.85 -0.89 -4.83
N GLY A 496 16.79 -2.11 -4.27
CA GLY A 496 17.01 -2.34 -2.84
C GLY A 496 18.42 -1.95 -2.37
N ILE A 497 19.43 -2.29 -3.18
CA ILE A 497 20.82 -1.91 -2.91
C ILE A 497 20.99 -0.39 -3.01
N ILE A 498 20.41 0.26 -4.04
CA ILE A 498 20.46 1.71 -4.23
C ILE A 498 19.74 2.44 -3.09
N GLY A 499 18.52 2.00 -2.75
CA GLY A 499 17.74 2.59 -1.65
C GLY A 499 18.42 2.43 -0.30
N GLY A 500 18.97 1.25 -0.01
CA GLY A 500 19.78 1.01 1.17
C GLY A 500 21.03 1.89 1.19
N GLY A 501 21.76 1.99 0.07
CA GLY A 501 22.91 2.87 -0.08
C GLY A 501 22.56 4.34 0.20
N ALA A 502 21.42 4.84 -0.31
CA ALA A 502 20.96 6.20 -0.04
C ALA A 502 20.75 6.44 1.46
N VAL A 503 20.20 5.46 2.18
CA VAL A 503 19.99 5.56 3.64
C VAL A 503 21.30 5.69 4.41
N LEU A 504 22.39 5.07 3.97
CA LEU A 504 23.70 5.20 4.62
C LEU A 504 24.24 6.63 4.63
N PHE A 505 23.87 7.44 3.66
CA PHE A 505 24.28 8.84 3.56
C PHE A 505 23.36 9.80 4.33
N LEU A 506 22.25 9.30 4.92
CA LEU A 506 21.39 10.07 5.80
C LEU A 506 22.03 10.16 7.22
N PRO A 507 21.85 11.28 7.92
CA PRO A 507 22.33 11.42 9.30
C PRO A 507 21.51 10.55 10.26
N GLU A 508 22.11 10.13 11.37
CA GLU A 508 21.38 9.50 12.47
C GLU A 508 20.61 10.57 13.26
N PRO A 509 19.30 10.39 13.55
CA PRO A 509 18.51 11.41 14.26
C PRO A 509 19.02 11.75 15.65
N SER A 510 19.65 10.79 16.34
CA SER A 510 20.27 11.00 17.66
C SER A 510 21.46 11.97 17.65
N GLY A 511 22.12 12.16 16.49
CA GLY A 511 23.23 13.11 16.33
C GLY A 511 22.80 14.49 15.83
N LEU A 512 21.56 14.63 15.32
CA LEU A 512 21.08 15.90 14.75
C LEU A 512 20.89 17.01 15.80
N ALA A 513 20.59 16.65 17.04
CA ALA A 513 20.45 17.62 18.14
C ALA A 513 21.80 18.30 18.46
N ASP A 514 22.90 17.55 18.38
CA ASP A 514 24.24 18.05 18.70
C ASP A 514 24.84 18.87 17.53
N ASP A 515 24.59 18.47 16.26
CA ASP A 515 25.10 19.17 15.07
C ASP A 515 24.37 20.50 14.76
N MET A 516 23.10 20.64 15.16
CA MET A 516 22.34 21.90 14.96
C MET A 516 22.69 22.98 16.01
N ILE A 517 23.34 22.60 17.11
CA ILE A 517 23.84 23.56 18.13
C ILE A 517 25.20 24.13 17.71
N GLN A 518 25.93 23.44 16.81
CA GLN A 518 27.28 23.85 16.38
C GLN A 518 27.33 24.62 15.04
N ARG A 519 26.22 24.82 14.36
CA ARG A 519 26.10 25.59 13.10
C ARG A 519 25.05 26.70 13.21
#